data_6f477998d27c458c5d81c508843f9286
#
_entry.id   6f477998d27c458c5d81c508843f9286
#
_cell.length_a   1.000
_cell.length_b   1.000
_cell.length_c   1.000
_cell.angle_alpha   90.00
_cell.angle_beta   90.00
_cell.angle_gamma   90.00
#
_symmetry.space_group_name_H-M   'P 1'
#
loop_
_entity.id
_entity.type
_entity.pdbx_description
1 polymer ?
#
loop_
_entity_poly.entity_id
_entity_poly.type
_entity_poly.pdbx_seq_one_letter_code
_entity_poly.pdbx_strand_id
1 'polypeptide(L)'
;MDVSIQPAVERVARVLAGQRISANADGDQESAGRQVDAAWRDYLDDAVAVMKTLREPDPAMAKAGDPRVWEAMILAGLEQAKPETVVL
;
A
#
# COMPACT_ATOMS: atom_id res chain seq x y z
N MET A 1 1.59 -11.61 -16.62
CA MET A 1 1.60 -10.54 -15.61
C MET A 1 2.29 -11.04 -14.35
N ASP A 2 3.23 -10.27 -13.87
CA ASP A 2 3.97 -10.65 -12.67
C ASP A 2 3.19 -10.31 -11.41
N VAL A 3 3.33 -11.16 -10.41
CA VAL A 3 2.75 -10.94 -9.09
C VAL A 3 3.89 -10.48 -8.16
N SER A 4 3.68 -9.36 -7.48
CA SER A 4 4.67 -8.87 -6.53
C SER A 4 4.68 -9.72 -5.27
N ILE A 5 5.88 -10.01 -4.77
CA ILE A 5 6.02 -10.73 -3.48
C ILE A 5 5.81 -9.79 -2.28
N GLN A 6 5.82 -8.48 -2.50
CA GLN A 6 5.54 -7.55 -1.42
C GLN A 6 4.04 -7.32 -1.29
N PRO A 7 3.49 -7.34 -0.07
CA PRO A 7 2.08 -7.00 0.14
C PRO A 7 1.74 -5.63 -0.44
N ALA A 8 0.54 -5.51 -1.01
CA ALA A 8 0.10 -4.24 -1.61
C ALA A 8 0.12 -3.11 -0.58
N VAL A 9 -0.30 -3.39 0.67
CA VAL A 9 -0.33 -2.38 1.72
C VAL A 9 1.08 -1.88 2.04
N GLU A 10 2.07 -2.76 2.03
CA GLU A 10 3.46 -2.35 2.24
C GLU A 10 3.95 -1.48 1.09
N ARG A 11 3.63 -1.86 -0.15
CA ARG A 11 4.04 -1.07 -1.32
C ARG A 11 3.45 0.34 -1.29
N VAL A 12 2.17 0.45 -0.92
CA VAL A 12 1.53 1.76 -0.78
C VAL A 12 2.20 2.57 0.33
N ALA A 13 2.43 1.95 1.49
CA ALA A 13 3.08 2.61 2.62
C ALA A 13 4.48 3.12 2.23
N ARG A 14 5.25 2.33 1.48
CA ARG A 14 6.58 2.73 1.02
C ARG A 14 6.52 3.91 0.05
N VAL A 15 5.52 3.95 -0.83
CA VAL A 15 5.33 5.10 -1.72
C VAL A 15 5.02 6.36 -0.92
N LEU A 16 4.12 6.25 0.05
CA LEU A 16 3.76 7.40 0.90
C LEU A 16 4.98 7.91 1.68
N ALA A 17 5.75 7.00 2.27
CA ALA A 17 6.98 7.36 2.97
C ALA A 17 7.98 8.03 2.02
N GLY A 18 8.16 7.45 0.84
CA GLY A 18 9.09 7.98 -0.16
C GLY A 18 8.70 9.38 -0.63
N GLN A 19 7.40 9.62 -0.86
CA GLN A 19 6.92 10.94 -1.26
C GLN A 19 7.21 11.99 -0.18
N ARG A 20 6.99 11.63 1.08
CA ARG A 20 7.24 12.54 2.19
C ARG A 20 8.73 12.84 2.34
N ILE A 21 9.55 11.80 2.28
CA ILE A 21 11.00 11.93 2.41
C ILE A 21 11.57 12.75 1.26
N SER A 22 11.13 12.50 0.03
CA SER A 22 11.59 13.25 -1.14
C SER A 22 11.22 14.72 -1.06
N ALA A 23 10.03 15.04 -0.53
CA ALA A 23 9.61 16.41 -0.36
C ALA A 23 10.49 17.17 0.63
N ASN A 24 11.11 16.46 1.59
CA ASN A 24 11.91 17.07 2.65
C ASN A 24 13.42 16.98 2.42
N ALA A 25 13.86 16.23 1.39
CA ALA A 25 15.26 15.85 1.27
C ALA A 25 16.10 16.73 0.33
N ASP A 26 15.54 17.79 -0.22
CA ASP A 26 16.24 18.74 -1.11
C ASP A 26 17.07 18.05 -2.21
N GLY A 27 16.55 16.94 -2.73
CA GLY A 27 17.16 16.23 -3.84
C GLY A 27 18.23 15.21 -3.48
N ASP A 28 18.49 14.97 -2.20
CA ASP A 28 19.39 13.91 -1.80
C ASP A 28 18.69 12.56 -1.87
N GLN A 29 18.87 11.85 -2.97
CA GLN A 29 18.18 10.59 -3.23
C GLN A 29 18.91 9.36 -2.73
N GLU A 30 20.19 9.46 -2.41
CA GLU A 30 20.94 8.28 -1.99
C GLU A 30 20.50 7.73 -0.65
N SER A 31 20.06 8.60 0.26
CA SER A 31 19.59 8.17 1.57
C SER A 31 18.11 7.84 1.61
N ALA A 32 17.35 8.18 0.55
CA ALA A 32 15.90 8.01 0.55
C ALA A 32 15.49 6.55 0.71
N GLY A 33 16.17 5.61 0.07
CA GLY A 33 15.87 4.20 0.18
C GLY A 33 15.98 3.68 1.60
N ARG A 34 17.04 4.07 2.31
CA ARG A 34 17.22 3.67 3.72
C ARG A 34 16.17 4.30 4.62
N GLN A 35 15.83 5.56 4.35
CA GLN A 35 14.81 6.25 5.13
C GLN A 35 13.45 5.62 4.93
N VAL A 36 13.12 5.22 3.69
CA VAL A 36 11.89 4.49 3.42
C VAL A 36 11.86 3.17 4.18
N ASP A 37 12.97 2.41 4.15
CA ASP A 37 13.06 1.16 4.89
C ASP A 37 12.83 1.34 6.39
N ALA A 38 13.26 2.46 6.93
CA ALA A 38 13.11 2.74 8.36
C ALA A 38 11.72 3.27 8.72
N ALA A 39 11.05 3.95 7.80
CA ALA A 39 9.86 4.74 8.13
C ALA A 39 8.54 4.21 7.56
N TRP A 40 8.57 3.27 6.60
CA TRP A 40 7.34 2.90 5.90
C TRP A 40 6.24 2.38 6.82
N ARG A 41 6.61 1.73 7.94
CA ARG A 41 5.60 1.21 8.89
C ARG A 41 4.77 2.31 9.54
N ASP A 42 5.34 3.51 9.64
CA ASP A 42 4.61 4.67 10.18
C ASP A 42 3.49 5.12 9.24
N TYR A 43 3.51 4.67 7.99
CA TYR A 43 2.52 5.03 6.97
C TYR A 43 1.50 3.92 6.72
N LEU A 44 1.51 2.85 7.53
CA LEU A 44 0.57 1.73 7.33
C LEU A 44 -0.89 2.15 7.47
N ASP A 45 -1.22 3.00 8.45
CA ASP A 45 -2.58 3.46 8.61
C ASP A 45 -3.06 4.25 7.39
N ASP A 46 -2.18 5.08 6.85
CA ASP A 46 -2.49 5.84 5.63
C ASP A 46 -2.65 4.90 4.43
N ALA A 47 -1.80 3.89 4.33
CA ALA A 47 -1.88 2.91 3.26
C ALA A 47 -3.19 2.12 3.32
N VAL A 48 -3.60 1.73 4.52
CA VAL A 48 -4.89 1.06 4.74
C VAL A 48 -6.03 1.96 4.29
N ALA A 49 -6.00 3.24 4.63
CA ALA A 49 -7.03 4.19 4.21
C ALA A 49 -7.10 4.31 2.69
N VAL A 50 -5.96 4.35 2.01
CA VAL A 50 -5.90 4.38 0.55
C VAL A 50 -6.55 3.13 -0.04
N MET A 51 -6.19 1.96 0.47
CA MET A 51 -6.73 0.69 -0.04
C MET A 51 -8.23 0.57 0.22
N LYS A 52 -8.71 1.02 1.37
CA LYS A 52 -10.15 1.03 1.67
C LYS A 52 -10.92 1.90 0.68
N THR A 53 -10.32 3.04 0.29
CA THR A 53 -10.93 3.92 -0.71
C THR A 53 -11.05 3.21 -2.07
N LEU A 54 -10.08 2.37 -2.40
CA LEU A 54 -10.05 1.65 -3.67
C LEU A 54 -10.96 0.42 -3.70
N ARG A 55 -11.54 0.05 -2.57
CA ARG A 55 -12.36 -1.17 -2.50
C ARG A 55 -13.53 -1.17 -3.47
N GLU A 56 -14.17 -0.03 -3.64
CA GLU A 56 -15.28 0.11 -4.58
C GLU A 56 -14.74 0.59 -5.92
N PRO A 57 -14.84 -0.24 -6.98
CA PRO A 57 -14.42 0.21 -8.30
C PRO A 57 -15.40 1.21 -8.87
N ASP A 58 -14.89 2.13 -9.69
CA ASP A 58 -15.74 3.06 -10.41
C ASP A 58 -16.30 2.39 -11.69
N PRO A 59 -17.19 3.08 -12.43
CA PRO A 59 -17.79 2.46 -13.62
C PRO A 59 -16.77 2.06 -14.70
N ALA A 60 -15.70 2.81 -14.89
CA ALA A 60 -14.68 2.46 -15.88
C ALA A 60 -13.95 1.18 -15.48
N MET A 61 -13.65 1.05 -14.20
CA MET A 61 -13.01 -0.16 -13.67
C MET A 61 -13.96 -1.36 -13.78
N ALA A 62 -15.23 -1.16 -13.50
CA ALA A 62 -16.23 -2.22 -13.58
C ALA A 62 -16.40 -2.75 -15.00
N LYS A 63 -16.19 -1.90 -16.01
CA LYS A 63 -16.22 -2.34 -17.42
C LYS A 63 -14.99 -3.14 -17.79
N ALA A 64 -13.87 -2.90 -17.14
CA ALA A 64 -12.61 -3.56 -17.45
C ALA A 64 -12.44 -4.90 -16.75
N GLY A 65 -13.20 -5.16 -15.69
CA GLY A 65 -13.06 -6.41 -14.93
C GLY A 65 -14.28 -6.68 -14.07
N ASP A 66 -14.18 -7.67 -13.20
CA ASP A 66 -15.27 -8.07 -12.31
C ASP A 66 -15.15 -7.32 -10.98
N PRO A 67 -16.12 -6.46 -10.63
CA PRO A 67 -16.08 -5.71 -9.37
C PRO A 67 -15.96 -6.59 -8.13
N ARG A 68 -16.56 -7.78 -8.15
CA ARG A 68 -16.50 -8.68 -6.99
C ARG A 68 -15.11 -9.27 -6.80
N VAL A 69 -14.42 -9.55 -7.90
CA VAL A 69 -13.03 -10.04 -7.85
C VAL A 69 -12.12 -8.93 -7.34
N TRP A 70 -12.31 -7.72 -7.84
CA TRP A 70 -11.54 -6.56 -7.39
C TRP A 70 -11.69 -6.36 -5.88
N GLU A 71 -12.94 -6.33 -5.39
CA GLU A 71 -13.19 -6.16 -3.95
C GLU A 71 -12.53 -7.26 -3.14
N ALA A 72 -12.65 -8.51 -3.57
CA ALA A 72 -12.05 -9.64 -2.87
C ALA A 72 -10.52 -9.51 -2.80
N MET A 73 -9.89 -9.03 -3.88
CA MET A 73 -8.44 -8.83 -3.90
C MET A 73 -8.02 -7.72 -2.96
N ILE A 74 -8.75 -6.61 -2.94
CA ILE A 74 -8.45 -5.50 -2.03
C ILE A 74 -8.62 -5.95 -0.57
N LEU A 75 -9.70 -6.70 -0.28
CA LEU A 75 -9.92 -7.19 1.09
C LEU A 75 -8.81 -8.14 1.53
N ALA A 76 -8.33 -9.01 0.62
CA ALA A 76 -7.20 -9.89 0.93
C ALA A 76 -5.93 -9.08 1.23
N GLY A 77 -5.70 -8.02 0.48
CA GLY A 77 -4.56 -7.13 0.72
C GLY A 77 -4.69 -6.41 2.07
N LEU A 78 -5.90 -6.01 2.44
CA LEU A 78 -6.14 -5.36 3.73
C LEU A 78 -5.90 -6.32 4.91
N GLU A 79 -6.19 -7.60 4.74
CA GLU A 79 -5.92 -8.59 5.78
C GLU A 79 -4.42 -8.65 6.12
N GLN A 80 -3.56 -8.43 5.15
CA GLN A 80 -2.10 -8.45 5.37
C GLN A 80 -1.62 -7.25 6.18
N ALA A 81 -2.45 -6.22 6.33
CA ALA A 81 -2.09 -5.04 7.12
C ALA A 81 -2.33 -5.23 8.61
N LYS A 82 -3.10 -6.24 8.99
CA LYS A 82 -3.41 -6.46 10.40
C LYS A 82 -2.19 -6.98 11.12
N PRO A 83 -1.89 -6.46 12.30
CA PRO A 83 -0.80 -7.03 13.08
C PRO A 83 -1.10 -8.50 13.31
N GLU A 84 -0.07 -9.34 13.20
CA GLU A 84 -0.23 -10.74 13.49
C GLU A 84 -0.77 -10.88 14.91
N THR A 85 -1.97 -11.40 15.01
CA THR A 85 -2.51 -11.74 16.31
C THR A 85 -1.76 -12.98 16.77
N VAL A 86 -0.85 -12.77 17.68
CA VAL A 86 -0.21 -13.92 18.32
C VAL A 86 -1.28 -14.59 19.16
N VAL A 87 -1.78 -15.70 18.68
CA VAL A 87 -2.70 -16.51 19.48
C VAL A 87 -1.85 -17.33 20.44
N LEU A 88 -1.94 -16.94 21.65
CA LEU A 88 -1.28 -17.69 22.70
C LEU A 88 -2.17 -18.82 23.20
#